data_a2cb04c69188dda8942b47af4f53e198
#
_entry.id   a2cb04c69188dda8942b47af4f53e198
#
_cell.length_a   1.000
_cell.length_b   1.000
_cell.length_c   1.000
_cell.angle_alpha   90.00
_cell.angle_beta   90.00
_cell.angle_gamma   90.00
#
_symmetry.space_group_name_H-M   'P 1'
#
loop_
_entity.id
_entity.type
_entity.pdbx_description
1 polymer ?
#
loop_
_entity_poly.entity_id
_entity_poly.type
_entity_poly.pdbx_seq_one_letter_code
_entity_poly.pdbx_strand_id
1 'polypeptide(L)'
;RSARPHIVVLVSAGNAAVFGSIVPMTILSSSLIEDDLVALFVNVAYPALDAVLIVPAILMFSILRKGRLGSVPWVLLSASILIIAVGDSAFGYISATSPDSEIWGFSIFYLTGYLCMAGALYCHNRLFIYNMARAMKIWQRQNR
;
A
#
# COMPACT_ATOMS: atom_id res chain seq x y z
N ARG A 1 -2.86 20.52 10.07
CA ARG A 1 -2.11 21.02 8.88
C ARG A 1 -2.64 20.25 7.68
N SER A 2 -3.39 20.90 6.80
CA SER A 2 -3.89 20.33 5.56
C SER A 2 -2.74 19.87 4.66
N ALA A 3 -2.91 18.73 3.99
CA ALA A 3 -1.99 18.31 2.94
C ALA A 3 -1.87 19.45 1.91
N ARG A 4 -0.65 19.75 1.47
CA ARG A 4 -0.44 20.79 0.48
C ARG A 4 -1.20 20.40 -0.79
N PRO A 5 -2.07 21.26 -1.36
CA PRO A 5 -2.97 20.88 -2.45
C PRO A 5 -2.22 20.31 -3.68
N HIS A 6 -1.00 20.77 -3.94
CA HIS A 6 -0.17 20.23 -5.02
C HIS A 6 0.25 18.77 -4.82
N ILE A 7 0.40 18.30 -3.57
CA ILE A 7 0.71 16.88 -3.31
C ILE A 7 -0.51 16.01 -3.65
N VAL A 8 -1.70 16.45 -3.25
CA VAL A 8 -2.95 15.74 -3.57
C VAL A 8 -3.15 15.67 -5.08
N VAL A 9 -2.96 16.78 -5.79
CA VAL A 9 -3.08 16.85 -7.26
C VAL A 9 -2.05 15.93 -7.92
N LEU A 10 -0.80 15.94 -7.49
CA LEU A 10 0.28 15.13 -8.07
C LEU A 10 0.02 13.63 -7.88
N VAL A 11 -0.46 13.24 -6.70
CA VAL A 11 -0.82 11.85 -6.37
C VAL A 11 -2.05 11.40 -7.17
N SER A 12 -3.06 12.27 -7.29
CA SER A 12 -4.26 11.96 -8.08
C SER A 12 -3.95 11.86 -9.58
N ALA A 13 -3.09 12.74 -10.11
CA ALA A 13 -2.64 12.68 -11.50
C ALA A 13 -1.79 11.44 -11.77
N GLY A 14 -0.89 11.07 -10.86
CA GLY A 14 -0.10 9.84 -10.95
C GLY A 14 -0.98 8.59 -10.96
N ASN A 15 -1.97 8.53 -10.09
CA ASN A 15 -2.96 7.44 -10.08
C ASN A 15 -3.77 7.38 -11.37
N ALA A 16 -4.26 8.51 -11.86
CA ALA A 16 -5.01 8.56 -13.12
C ALA A 16 -4.16 8.08 -14.31
N ALA A 17 -2.85 8.40 -14.32
CA ALA A 17 -1.92 7.92 -15.34
C ALA A 17 -1.69 6.40 -15.25
N VAL A 18 -1.50 5.87 -14.03
CA VAL A 18 -1.34 4.42 -13.80
C VAL A 18 -2.62 3.67 -14.19
N PHE A 19 -3.79 4.14 -13.76
CA PHE A 19 -5.08 3.56 -14.17
C PHE A 19 -5.31 3.66 -15.68
N GLY A 20 -5.03 4.83 -16.26
CA GLY A 20 -5.26 5.08 -17.68
C GLY A 20 -4.33 4.29 -18.61
N SER A 21 -3.20 3.79 -18.12
CA SER A 21 -2.25 3.00 -18.92
C SER A 21 -2.28 1.51 -18.62
N ILE A 22 -2.25 1.11 -17.35
CA ILE A 22 -2.15 -0.31 -16.96
C ILE A 22 -3.47 -1.04 -17.18
N VAL A 23 -4.59 -0.47 -16.76
CA VAL A 23 -5.89 -1.13 -16.86
C VAL A 23 -6.30 -1.43 -18.32
N PRO A 24 -6.24 -0.48 -19.29
CA PRO A 24 -6.52 -0.78 -20.68
C PRO A 24 -5.53 -1.79 -21.28
N MET A 25 -4.25 -1.71 -20.91
CA MET A 25 -3.24 -2.63 -21.41
C MET A 25 -3.46 -4.05 -20.90
N THR A 26 -3.85 -4.21 -19.64
CA THR A 26 -4.20 -5.51 -19.05
C THR A 26 -5.47 -6.08 -19.68
N ILE A 27 -6.51 -5.28 -19.88
CA ILE A 27 -7.75 -5.70 -20.53
C ILE A 27 -7.49 -6.12 -21.98
N LEU A 28 -6.68 -5.36 -22.71
CA LEU A 28 -6.40 -5.65 -24.12
C LEU A 28 -5.55 -6.92 -24.28
N SER A 29 -4.58 -7.16 -23.40
CA SER A 29 -3.75 -8.37 -23.45
C SER A 29 -4.53 -9.61 -23.03
N SER A 30 -5.38 -9.55 -22.01
CA SER A 30 -6.17 -10.69 -21.55
C SER A 30 -7.33 -11.03 -22.48
N SER A 31 -7.95 -10.05 -23.14
CA SER A 31 -9.04 -10.32 -24.10
C SER A 31 -8.58 -11.06 -25.36
N LEU A 32 -7.27 -11.10 -25.64
CA LEU A 32 -6.69 -11.79 -26.79
C LEU A 32 -6.29 -13.25 -26.49
N ILE A 33 -6.26 -13.66 -25.22
CA ILE A 33 -5.60 -14.92 -24.82
C ILE A 33 -6.50 -15.83 -23.99
N GLU A 34 -7.51 -15.33 -23.27
CA GLU A 34 -8.27 -16.13 -22.31
C GLU A 34 -9.78 -16.10 -22.55
N ASP A 35 -10.37 -17.30 -22.70
CA ASP A 35 -11.82 -17.53 -22.62
C ASP A 35 -12.35 -17.52 -21.16
N ASP A 36 -11.49 -17.26 -20.15
CA ASP A 36 -11.86 -17.29 -18.74
C ASP A 36 -12.15 -15.90 -18.18
N LEU A 37 -13.44 -15.59 -18.05
CA LEU A 37 -13.93 -14.33 -17.45
C LEU A 37 -13.45 -14.12 -16.01
N VAL A 38 -13.19 -15.19 -15.26
CA VAL A 38 -12.72 -15.09 -13.86
C VAL A 38 -11.26 -14.61 -13.83
N ALA A 39 -10.41 -15.16 -14.69
CA ALA A 39 -9.02 -14.72 -14.82
C ALA A 39 -8.95 -13.25 -15.27
N LEU A 40 -9.76 -12.84 -16.25
CA LEU A 40 -9.86 -11.46 -16.69
C LEU A 40 -10.27 -10.53 -15.53
N PHE A 41 -11.32 -10.91 -14.77
CA PHE A 41 -11.79 -10.11 -13.63
C PHE A 41 -10.70 -9.96 -12.56
N VAL A 42 -10.01 -11.03 -12.22
CA VAL A 42 -8.92 -11.03 -11.23
C VAL A 42 -7.79 -10.12 -11.70
N ASN A 43 -7.35 -10.26 -12.95
CA ASN A 43 -6.25 -9.50 -13.53
C ASN A 43 -6.52 -7.97 -13.58
N VAL A 44 -7.79 -7.56 -13.69
CA VAL A 44 -8.19 -6.15 -13.65
C VAL A 44 -8.42 -5.66 -12.22
N ALA A 45 -8.98 -6.51 -11.35
CA ALA A 45 -9.33 -6.13 -9.98
C ALA A 45 -8.09 -5.82 -9.12
N TYR A 46 -7.01 -6.60 -9.25
CA TYR A 46 -5.79 -6.37 -8.47
C TYR A 46 -5.18 -4.97 -8.71
N PRO A 47 -4.83 -4.57 -9.93
CA PRO A 47 -4.29 -3.23 -10.17
C PRO A 47 -5.26 -2.11 -9.77
N ALA A 48 -6.57 -2.35 -9.93
CA ALA A 48 -7.58 -1.37 -9.54
C ALA A 48 -7.62 -1.16 -8.01
N LEU A 49 -7.57 -2.23 -7.22
CA LEU A 49 -7.52 -2.15 -5.77
C LEU A 49 -6.23 -1.50 -5.27
N ASP A 50 -5.10 -1.86 -5.86
CA ASP A 50 -3.80 -1.27 -5.52
C ASP A 50 -3.79 0.24 -5.74
N ALA A 51 -4.31 0.68 -6.86
CA ALA A 51 -4.38 2.10 -7.17
C ALA A 51 -5.29 2.87 -6.19
N VAL A 52 -6.40 2.27 -5.75
CA VAL A 52 -7.24 2.86 -4.67
C VAL A 52 -6.46 2.97 -3.36
N LEU A 53 -5.61 2.00 -3.03
CA LEU A 53 -4.83 1.97 -1.79
C LEU A 53 -3.59 2.88 -1.83
N ILE A 54 -2.98 3.08 -2.99
CA ILE A 54 -1.80 3.93 -3.17
C ILE A 54 -2.07 5.38 -2.74
N VAL A 55 -3.22 5.95 -3.07
CA VAL A 55 -3.56 7.34 -2.72
C VAL A 55 -3.51 7.60 -1.21
N PRO A 56 -4.28 6.88 -0.39
CA PRO A 56 -4.23 7.07 1.06
C PRO A 56 -2.85 6.73 1.63
N ALA A 57 -2.14 5.72 1.08
CA ALA A 57 -0.80 5.37 1.54
C ALA A 57 0.20 6.51 1.32
N ILE A 58 0.25 7.12 0.15
CA ILE A 58 1.13 8.28 -0.12
C ILE A 58 0.74 9.49 0.73
N LEU A 59 -0.56 9.76 0.89
CA LEU A 59 -1.03 10.86 1.73
C LEU A 59 -0.61 10.65 3.19
N MET A 60 -0.84 9.46 3.74
CA MET A 60 -0.42 9.11 5.10
C MET A 60 1.10 9.21 5.25
N PHE A 61 1.87 8.63 4.35
CA PHE A 61 3.32 8.70 4.34
C PHE A 61 3.81 10.16 4.34
N SER A 62 3.24 11.01 3.48
CA SER A 62 3.64 12.42 3.33
C SER A 62 3.31 13.27 4.56
N ILE A 63 2.17 13.00 5.21
CA ILE A 63 1.71 13.75 6.38
C ILE A 63 2.46 13.32 7.64
N LEU A 64 2.68 12.02 7.81
CA LEU A 64 3.16 11.42 9.05
C LEU A 64 4.69 11.30 9.12
N ARG A 65 5.42 11.43 8.01
CA ARG A 65 6.88 11.35 7.94
C ARG A 65 7.61 12.36 8.86
N LYS A 66 6.93 13.37 9.36
CA LYS A 66 7.52 14.45 10.20
C LYS A 66 7.62 14.12 11.70
N GLY A 67 7.76 12.84 12.08
CA GLY A 67 8.53 12.52 13.27
C GLY A 67 7.85 12.58 14.63
N ARG A 68 6.61 12.16 14.78
CA ARG A 68 6.08 11.77 16.11
C ARG A 68 6.18 10.25 16.27
N LEU A 69 6.64 9.76 17.43
CA LEU A 69 6.70 8.33 17.74
C LEU A 69 5.38 7.59 17.44
N GLY A 70 4.22 8.26 17.61
CA GLY A 70 2.91 7.72 17.25
C GLY A 70 2.65 7.57 15.76
N SER A 71 3.49 8.13 14.88
CA SER A 71 3.33 8.00 13.43
C SER A 71 4.07 6.80 12.82
N VAL A 72 4.98 6.18 13.57
CA VAL A 72 5.79 5.05 13.07
C VAL A 72 4.94 3.89 12.53
N PRO A 73 3.89 3.40 13.23
CA PRO A 73 3.04 2.32 12.68
C PRO A 73 2.41 2.69 11.34
N TRP A 74 1.93 3.90 11.22
CA TRP A 74 1.26 4.38 10.00
C TRP A 74 2.22 4.57 8.83
N VAL A 75 3.45 5.03 9.10
CA VAL A 75 4.50 5.14 8.09
C VAL A 75 4.91 3.75 7.58
N LEU A 76 5.10 2.78 8.48
CA LEU A 76 5.41 1.40 8.11
C LEU A 76 4.27 0.74 7.33
N LEU A 77 3.01 0.97 7.73
CA LEU A 77 1.84 0.47 7.00
C LEU A 77 1.76 1.07 5.59
N SER A 78 1.95 2.38 5.47
CA SER A 78 1.97 3.05 4.16
C SER A 78 3.10 2.56 3.27
N ALA A 79 4.30 2.36 3.83
CA ALA A 79 5.44 1.79 3.11
C ALA A 79 5.16 0.36 2.64
N SER A 80 4.55 -0.47 3.48
CA SER A 80 4.12 -1.83 3.12
C SER A 80 3.21 -1.83 1.90
N ILE A 81 2.15 -1.03 1.90
CA ILE A 81 1.20 -0.93 0.79
C ILE A 81 1.91 -0.50 -0.50
N LEU A 82 2.81 0.51 -0.42
CA LEU A 82 3.54 0.98 -1.60
C LEU A 82 4.50 -0.09 -2.15
N ILE A 83 5.18 -0.84 -1.29
CA ILE A 83 6.09 -1.92 -1.71
C ILE A 83 5.31 -3.04 -2.41
N ILE A 84 4.16 -3.45 -1.85
CA ILE A 84 3.31 -4.48 -2.44
C ILE A 84 2.78 -4.00 -3.80
N ALA A 85 2.24 -2.79 -3.89
CA ALA A 85 1.70 -2.24 -5.13
C ALA A 85 2.76 -2.13 -6.25
N VAL A 86 4.02 -1.82 -5.90
CA VAL A 86 5.15 -1.87 -6.86
C VAL A 86 5.41 -3.31 -7.30
N GLY A 87 5.37 -4.26 -6.38
CA GLY A 87 5.52 -5.69 -6.68
C GLY A 87 4.44 -6.19 -7.65
N ASP A 88 3.17 -5.88 -7.36
CA ASP A 88 2.03 -6.26 -8.18
C ASP A 88 2.08 -5.65 -9.59
N SER A 89 2.43 -4.35 -9.68
CA SER A 89 2.58 -3.66 -10.96
C SER A 89 3.72 -4.26 -11.81
N ALA A 90 4.86 -4.55 -11.18
CA ALA A 90 6.01 -5.13 -11.86
C ALA A 90 5.73 -6.58 -12.29
N PHE A 91 5.07 -7.37 -11.44
CA PHE A 91 4.63 -8.73 -11.74
C PHE A 91 3.67 -8.73 -12.94
N GLY A 92 2.64 -7.88 -12.92
CA GLY A 92 1.67 -7.78 -14.02
C GLY A 92 2.33 -7.38 -15.33
N TYR A 93 3.27 -6.42 -15.32
CA TYR A 93 4.01 -6.00 -16.50
C TYR A 93 4.85 -7.14 -17.10
N ILE A 94 5.62 -7.86 -16.27
CA ILE A 94 6.51 -8.92 -16.75
C ILE A 94 5.70 -10.14 -17.21
N SER A 95 4.66 -10.51 -16.52
CA SER A 95 3.75 -11.60 -16.94
C SER A 95 3.13 -11.31 -18.30
N ALA A 96 2.82 -10.05 -18.60
CA ALA A 96 2.26 -9.65 -19.90
C ALA A 96 3.32 -9.60 -21.03
N THR A 97 4.58 -9.25 -20.72
CA THR A 97 5.62 -9.02 -21.74
C THR A 97 6.57 -10.22 -21.93
N SER A 98 6.72 -11.06 -20.92
CA SER A 98 7.70 -12.16 -20.90
C SER A 98 7.17 -13.33 -20.07
N PRO A 99 6.14 -14.05 -20.54
CA PRO A 99 5.45 -15.08 -19.76
C PRO A 99 6.37 -16.25 -19.34
N ASP A 100 7.46 -16.50 -20.06
CA ASP A 100 8.44 -17.57 -19.76
C ASP A 100 9.54 -17.12 -18.77
N SER A 101 9.48 -15.88 -18.26
CA SER A 101 10.50 -15.40 -17.32
C SER A 101 10.28 -15.95 -15.91
N GLU A 102 11.37 -16.33 -15.23
CA GLU A 102 11.33 -16.76 -13.84
C GLU A 102 10.92 -15.60 -12.91
N ILE A 103 9.80 -15.75 -12.22
CA ILE A 103 9.14 -14.69 -11.44
C ILE A 103 9.64 -14.63 -9.98
N TRP A 104 10.64 -15.44 -9.61
CA TRP A 104 11.14 -15.58 -8.23
C TRP A 104 11.58 -14.26 -7.58
N GLY A 105 12.10 -13.32 -8.35
CA GLY A 105 12.59 -12.04 -7.83
C GLY A 105 11.50 -11.17 -7.19
N PHE A 106 10.22 -11.36 -7.55
CA PHE A 106 9.13 -10.54 -7.01
C PHE A 106 8.69 -10.95 -5.60
N SER A 107 8.99 -12.18 -5.19
CA SER A 107 8.70 -12.66 -3.84
C SER A 107 9.36 -11.78 -2.77
N ILE A 108 10.47 -11.11 -3.09
CA ILE A 108 11.15 -10.21 -2.15
C ILE A 108 10.32 -8.95 -1.84
N PHE A 109 9.58 -8.42 -2.81
CA PHE A 109 8.68 -7.27 -2.58
C PHE A 109 7.54 -7.65 -1.65
N TYR A 110 6.89 -8.79 -1.89
CA TYR A 110 5.82 -9.28 -1.02
C TYR A 110 6.31 -9.57 0.39
N LEU A 111 7.44 -10.29 0.52
CA LEU A 111 8.02 -10.60 1.83
C LEU A 111 8.37 -9.32 2.59
N THR A 112 9.00 -8.36 1.94
CA THR A 112 9.35 -7.07 2.54
C THR A 112 8.10 -6.28 2.92
N GLY A 113 7.09 -6.24 2.07
CA GLY A 113 5.81 -5.60 2.34
C GLY A 113 5.13 -6.21 3.57
N TYR A 114 5.01 -7.54 3.64
CA TYR A 114 4.41 -8.22 4.80
C TYR A 114 5.21 -8.03 6.09
N LEU A 115 6.54 -8.00 6.03
CA LEU A 115 7.38 -7.70 7.19
C LEU A 115 7.16 -6.26 7.69
N CYS A 116 7.05 -5.29 6.79
CA CYS A 116 6.71 -3.92 7.15
C CYS A 116 5.32 -3.82 7.78
N MET A 117 4.34 -4.57 7.27
CA MET A 117 2.98 -4.62 7.82
C MET A 117 2.98 -5.24 9.22
N ALA A 118 3.66 -6.36 9.42
CA ALA A 118 3.82 -7.00 10.72
C ALA A 118 4.52 -6.06 11.72
N GLY A 119 5.56 -5.36 11.28
CA GLY A 119 6.24 -4.33 12.07
C GLY A 119 5.31 -3.18 12.45
N ALA A 120 4.46 -2.72 11.53
CA ALA A 120 3.47 -1.68 11.78
C ALA A 120 2.48 -2.09 12.88
N LEU A 121 1.93 -3.30 12.78
CA LEU A 121 0.99 -3.85 13.76
C LEU A 121 1.65 -4.04 15.13
N TYR A 122 2.88 -4.55 15.17
CA TYR A 122 3.65 -4.69 16.41
C TYR A 122 3.88 -3.34 17.09
N CYS A 123 4.34 -2.34 16.35
CA CYS A 123 4.57 -0.99 16.86
C CYS A 123 3.26 -0.34 17.34
N HIS A 124 2.16 -0.52 16.59
CA HIS A 124 0.85 -0.02 16.99
C HIS A 124 0.39 -0.61 18.32
N ASN A 125 0.48 -1.93 18.47
CA ASN A 125 0.09 -2.62 19.70
C ASN A 125 0.95 -2.18 20.90
N ARG A 126 2.26 -2.04 20.74
CA ARG A 126 3.16 -1.55 21.79
C ARG A 126 2.83 -0.12 22.23
N LEU A 127 2.59 0.77 21.28
CA LEU A 127 2.20 2.15 21.57
C LEU A 127 0.85 2.24 22.25
N PHE A 128 -0.10 1.42 21.84
CA PHE A 128 -1.43 1.34 22.46
C PHE A 128 -1.32 0.91 23.92
N ILE A 129 -0.62 -0.17 24.23
CA ILE A 129 -0.40 -0.68 25.60
C ILE A 129 0.29 0.39 26.47
N TYR A 130 1.34 1.04 25.93
CA TYR A 130 2.04 2.10 26.66
C TYR A 130 1.13 3.28 27.01
N ASN A 131 0.32 3.75 26.06
CA ASN A 131 -0.60 4.85 26.26
C ASN A 131 -1.71 4.51 27.28
N MET A 132 -2.23 3.28 27.23
CA MET A 132 -3.23 2.79 28.20
C MET A 132 -2.64 2.74 29.62
N ALA A 133 -1.43 2.20 29.78
CA ALA A 133 -0.77 2.15 31.09
C ALA A 133 -0.50 3.55 31.65
N ARG A 134 -0.13 4.51 30.78
CA ARG A 134 0.06 5.90 31.18
C ARG A 134 -1.25 6.58 31.61
N ALA A 135 -2.33 6.35 30.88
CA ALA A 135 -3.65 6.89 31.20
C ALA A 135 -4.15 6.37 32.56
N MET A 136 -4.00 5.08 32.82
CA MET A 136 -4.37 4.49 34.14
C MET A 136 -3.58 5.08 35.29
N LYS A 137 -2.27 5.34 35.14
CA LYS A 137 -1.46 5.98 36.18
C LYS A 137 -1.92 7.42 36.47
N ILE A 138 -2.32 8.17 35.46
CA ILE A 138 -2.83 9.54 35.64
C ILE A 138 -4.15 9.50 36.39
N TRP A 139 -5.07 8.63 35.99
CA TRP A 139 -6.37 8.45 36.64
C TRP A 139 -6.25 8.09 38.14
N GLN A 140 -5.37 7.14 38.46
CA GLN A 140 -5.07 6.77 39.85
C GLN A 140 -4.54 7.93 40.73
N ARG A 141 -3.76 8.84 40.13
CA ARG A 141 -3.25 10.02 40.84
C ARG A 141 -4.32 11.07 41.12
N GLN A 142 -5.30 11.20 40.23
CA GLN A 142 -6.41 12.16 40.41
C GLN A 142 -7.44 11.72 41.43
N ASN A 143 -7.56 10.41 41.68
CA ASN A 143 -8.56 9.83 42.61
C ASN A 143 -7.96 9.50 44.00
N ARG A 144 -6.74 9.94 44.29
CA ARG A 144 -6.16 9.97 45.66
C ARG A 144 -6.15 11.37 46.24
#